data_eb48b602a9ffd8f83893ad731ac65344
#
_entry.id   eb48b602a9ffd8f83893ad731ac65344
#
_cell.length_a   1.000
_cell.length_b   1.000
_cell.length_c   1.000
_cell.angle_alpha   90.00
_cell.angle_beta   90.00
_cell.angle_gamma   90.00
#
_symmetry.space_group_name_H-M   'P 1'
#
loop_
_entity.id
_entity.type
_entity.pdbx_description
1 polymer ?
#
loop_
_entity_poly.entity_id
_entity_poly.type
_entity_poly.pdbx_seq_one_letter_code
_entity_poly.pdbx_strand_id
1 'polypeptide(L)'
;IEYIDGKQVIHHSRSYQVMTNSPTFDKQLALAEYWKQIGGTIMLPGTNRASDRFARASFYINAIPKNDDSKQAQASVFSVIRNASVPYGLNTQEEPNISSTRWRTVADHKQMLYFFESALSPNVFWVDLKKINFKDGKTRRLDLGPDQSHIYAGDATSSFKIAKPFVFLSPSMR
;
A
#
# COMPACT_ATOMS: atom_id res chain seq x y z
N ILE A 1 -9.88 -9.88 -7.01
CA ILE A 1 -9.98 -11.14 -7.77
C ILE A 1 -9.12 -12.17 -7.07
N GLU A 2 -9.70 -13.34 -6.80
CA GLU A 2 -8.99 -14.50 -6.24
C GLU A 2 -9.15 -15.70 -7.19
N TYR A 3 -8.22 -16.62 -7.11
CA TYR A 3 -8.31 -17.92 -7.78
C TYR A 3 -8.39 -19.01 -6.70
N ILE A 4 -9.58 -19.62 -6.56
CA ILE A 4 -9.87 -20.61 -5.53
C ILE A 4 -10.23 -21.92 -6.26
N ASP A 5 -9.47 -23.00 -6.01
CA ASP A 5 -9.66 -24.30 -6.64
C ASP A 5 -9.75 -24.22 -8.19
N GLY A 6 -8.88 -23.40 -8.78
CA GLY A 6 -8.82 -23.17 -10.22
C GLY A 6 -9.93 -22.29 -10.80
N LYS A 7 -10.79 -21.74 -9.98
CA LYS A 7 -11.89 -20.86 -10.38
C LYS A 7 -11.60 -19.41 -10.00
N GLN A 8 -11.94 -18.49 -10.88
CA GLN A 8 -11.88 -17.06 -10.62
C GLN A 8 -13.06 -16.64 -9.72
N VAL A 9 -12.76 -15.98 -8.61
CA VAL A 9 -13.74 -15.38 -7.71
C VAL A 9 -13.52 -13.87 -7.74
N ILE A 10 -14.59 -13.12 -8.00
CA ILE A 10 -14.55 -11.65 -8.08
C ILE A 10 -15.33 -11.08 -6.90
N HIS A 11 -14.65 -10.32 -6.06
CA HIS A 11 -15.26 -9.52 -5.00
C HIS A 11 -15.39 -8.08 -5.50
N HIS A 12 -16.60 -7.58 -5.60
CA HIS A 12 -16.88 -6.23 -6.10
C HIS A 12 -17.88 -5.52 -5.18
N SER A 13 -17.39 -4.54 -4.41
CA SER A 13 -18.24 -3.68 -3.60
C SER A 13 -17.52 -2.39 -3.24
N ARG A 14 -18.26 -1.28 -3.14
CA ARG A 14 -17.76 -0.02 -2.60
C ARG A 14 -17.57 -0.05 -1.07
N SER A 15 -18.12 -1.04 -0.38
CA SER A 15 -17.95 -1.22 1.06
C SER A 15 -16.62 -1.88 1.43
N TYR A 16 -15.91 -2.49 0.48
CA TYR A 16 -14.63 -3.12 0.72
C TYR A 16 -13.52 -2.07 0.79
N GLN A 17 -13.02 -1.82 2.00
CA GLN A 17 -12.03 -0.78 2.27
C GLN A 17 -10.62 -1.36 2.49
N VAL A 18 -10.51 -2.63 2.83
CA VAL A 18 -9.25 -3.29 3.16
C VAL A 18 -9.11 -4.59 2.36
N MET A 19 -7.90 -4.84 1.87
CA MET A 19 -7.53 -6.09 1.23
C MET A 19 -6.09 -6.44 1.62
N THR A 20 -5.86 -7.70 1.93
CA THR A 20 -4.53 -8.28 2.14
C THR A 20 -4.43 -9.60 1.35
N ASN A 21 -3.28 -10.26 1.41
CA ASN A 21 -2.96 -11.32 0.45
C ASN A 21 -3.36 -12.74 0.87
N SER A 22 -3.73 -12.98 2.13
CA SER A 22 -4.04 -14.33 2.64
C SER A 22 -4.70 -14.28 4.02
N PRO A 23 -5.56 -15.21 4.39
CA PRO A 23 -6.22 -16.22 3.55
C PRO A 23 -7.17 -15.62 2.52
N THR A 24 -8.09 -16.41 1.94
CA THR A 24 -9.13 -15.87 1.02
C THR A 24 -9.95 -14.78 1.70
N PHE A 25 -10.52 -13.89 0.89
CA PHE A 25 -11.21 -12.68 1.39
C PHE A 25 -12.33 -13.02 2.38
N ASP A 26 -13.15 -14.03 2.09
CA ASP A 26 -14.23 -14.44 2.99
C ASP A 26 -13.71 -14.92 4.36
N LYS A 27 -12.59 -15.66 4.37
CA LYS A 27 -11.95 -16.08 5.62
C LYS A 27 -11.35 -14.89 6.37
N GLN A 28 -10.81 -13.89 5.67
CA GLN A 28 -10.32 -12.66 6.30
C GLN A 28 -11.46 -11.87 6.95
N LEU A 29 -12.62 -11.79 6.30
CA LEU A 29 -13.81 -11.15 6.90
C LEU A 29 -14.26 -11.86 8.17
N ALA A 30 -14.31 -13.19 8.17
CA ALA A 30 -14.68 -13.98 9.36
C ALA A 30 -13.69 -13.77 10.52
N LEU A 31 -12.38 -13.77 10.24
CA LEU A 31 -11.36 -13.50 11.25
C LEU A 31 -11.43 -12.06 11.79
N ALA A 32 -11.69 -11.09 10.93
CA ALA A 32 -11.85 -9.70 11.36
C ALA A 32 -13.07 -9.51 12.25
N GLU A 33 -14.17 -10.20 11.96
CA GLU A 33 -15.38 -10.18 12.81
C GLU A 33 -15.10 -10.81 14.18
N TYR A 34 -14.37 -11.92 14.24
CA TYR A 34 -13.94 -12.51 15.51
C TYR A 34 -13.15 -11.50 16.37
N TRP A 35 -12.15 -10.82 15.79
CA TRP A 35 -11.39 -9.81 16.51
C TRP A 35 -12.21 -8.62 16.97
N LYS A 36 -13.19 -8.21 16.17
CA LYS A 36 -14.14 -7.17 16.55
C LYS A 36 -14.97 -7.55 17.79
N GLN A 37 -15.39 -8.82 17.87
CA GLN A 37 -16.17 -9.31 19.00
C GLN A 37 -15.37 -9.41 20.29
N ILE A 38 -14.09 -9.85 20.24
CA ILE A 38 -13.31 -10.11 21.44
C ILE A 38 -12.41 -8.95 21.86
N GLY A 39 -12.11 -8.01 21.00
CA GLY A 39 -11.07 -7.00 21.26
C GLY A 39 -11.49 -5.58 20.95
N GLY A 40 -11.74 -5.31 19.71
CA GLY A 40 -12.05 -3.95 19.25
C GLY A 40 -10.95 -2.97 19.63
N THR A 41 -11.24 -2.02 20.51
CA THR A 41 -10.30 -0.99 20.99
C THR A 41 -9.30 -1.51 22.02
N ILE A 42 -9.54 -2.66 22.64
CA ILE A 42 -8.74 -3.18 23.76
C ILE A 42 -7.67 -4.14 23.26
N MET A 43 -8.00 -4.97 22.28
CA MET A 43 -7.09 -6.01 21.79
C MET A 43 -7.23 -6.19 20.27
N LEU A 44 -6.12 -6.05 19.56
CA LEU A 44 -5.99 -6.35 18.13
C LEU A 44 -4.84 -7.32 17.90
N PRO A 45 -4.89 -8.16 16.85
CA PRO A 45 -3.82 -9.10 16.56
C PRO A 45 -2.55 -8.35 16.14
N GLY A 46 -1.40 -8.75 16.69
CA GLY A 46 -0.12 -8.04 16.52
C GLY A 46 0.86 -8.65 15.53
N THR A 47 0.56 -9.81 14.93
CA THR A 47 1.52 -10.48 14.05
C THR A 47 1.60 -9.85 12.65
N ASN A 48 2.61 -10.27 11.87
CA ASN A 48 2.80 -9.83 10.49
C ASN A 48 1.95 -10.62 9.48
N ARG A 49 1.18 -11.61 9.95
CA ARG A 49 0.30 -12.40 9.07
C ARG A 49 -0.72 -11.50 8.38
N ALA A 50 -1.07 -11.87 7.16
CA ALA A 50 -1.97 -11.07 6.33
C ALA A 50 -3.35 -10.89 6.97
N SER A 51 -3.90 -11.92 7.62
CA SER A 51 -5.16 -11.86 8.37
C SER A 51 -5.11 -10.85 9.53
N ASP A 52 -4.01 -10.80 10.26
CA ASP A 52 -3.83 -9.89 11.39
C ASP A 52 -3.68 -8.45 10.92
N ARG A 53 -2.94 -8.25 9.84
CA ARG A 53 -2.83 -6.93 9.17
C ARG A 53 -4.18 -6.48 8.64
N PHE A 54 -5.00 -7.40 8.10
CA PHE A 54 -6.37 -7.12 7.65
C PHE A 54 -7.24 -6.65 8.82
N ALA A 55 -7.22 -7.36 9.95
CA ALA A 55 -8.00 -7.01 11.14
C ALA A 55 -7.61 -5.62 11.67
N ARG A 56 -6.30 -5.34 11.81
CA ARG A 56 -5.82 -4.01 12.24
C ARG A 56 -6.22 -2.89 11.28
N ALA A 57 -5.99 -3.09 9.99
CA ALA A 57 -6.33 -2.09 8.98
C ALA A 57 -7.85 -1.83 8.94
N SER A 58 -8.67 -2.89 9.03
CA SER A 58 -10.14 -2.78 9.08
C SER A 58 -10.61 -2.02 10.30
N PHE A 59 -10.02 -2.27 11.46
CA PHE A 59 -10.35 -1.53 12.67
C PHE A 59 -9.98 -0.06 12.53
N TYR A 60 -8.72 0.25 12.18
CA TYR A 60 -8.23 1.61 12.16
C TYR A 60 -8.89 2.47 11.09
N ILE A 61 -9.13 1.95 9.87
CA ILE A 61 -9.77 2.74 8.81
C ILE A 61 -11.21 3.14 9.17
N ASN A 62 -11.87 2.35 10.01
CA ASN A 62 -13.20 2.66 10.51
C ASN A 62 -13.18 3.56 11.76
N ALA A 63 -12.09 3.52 12.54
CA ALA A 63 -11.94 4.30 13.77
C ALA A 63 -11.41 5.72 13.54
N ILE A 64 -10.67 5.97 12.44
CA ILE A 64 -10.21 7.32 12.12
C ILE A 64 -11.38 8.24 11.76
N PRO A 65 -11.36 9.50 12.24
CA PRO A 65 -12.42 10.43 11.92
C PRO A 65 -12.42 10.76 10.42
N LYS A 66 -13.62 10.83 9.84
CA LYS A 66 -13.79 11.39 8.51
C LYS A 66 -13.53 12.89 8.58
N ASN A 67 -12.64 13.39 7.73
CA ASN A 67 -12.21 14.77 7.76
C ASN A 67 -12.16 15.35 6.34
N ASP A 68 -12.64 16.58 6.19
CA ASP A 68 -12.57 17.30 4.92
C ASP A 68 -11.21 17.97 4.66
N ASP A 69 -10.37 18.09 5.68
CA ASP A 69 -8.99 18.53 5.55
C ASP A 69 -8.15 17.42 4.90
N SER A 70 -7.71 17.68 3.67
CA SER A 70 -6.91 16.70 2.90
C SER A 70 -5.61 16.31 3.59
N LYS A 71 -4.95 17.23 4.31
CA LYS A 71 -3.69 16.92 5.01
C LYS A 71 -3.91 15.96 6.17
N GLN A 72 -4.97 16.20 6.95
CA GLN A 72 -5.33 15.30 8.05
C GLN A 72 -5.79 13.94 7.52
N ALA A 73 -6.58 13.90 6.45
CA ALA A 73 -7.01 12.65 5.82
C ALA A 73 -5.79 11.84 5.31
N GLN A 74 -4.85 12.49 4.62
CA GLN A 74 -3.61 11.86 4.15
C GLN A 74 -2.79 11.31 5.32
N ALA A 75 -2.58 12.09 6.38
CA ALA A 75 -1.84 11.68 7.57
C ALA A 75 -2.50 10.46 8.27
N SER A 76 -3.82 10.46 8.37
CA SER A 76 -4.59 9.36 8.95
C SER A 76 -4.44 8.07 8.13
N VAL A 77 -4.57 8.14 6.79
CA VAL A 77 -4.38 6.98 5.92
C VAL A 77 -2.94 6.44 6.00
N PHE A 78 -1.93 7.33 5.99
CA PHE A 78 -0.55 6.91 6.20
C PHE A 78 -0.35 6.19 7.53
N SER A 79 -0.96 6.66 8.60
CA SER A 79 -0.89 6.03 9.92
C SER A 79 -1.47 4.62 9.90
N VAL A 80 -2.59 4.41 9.21
CA VAL A 80 -3.22 3.08 9.06
C VAL A 80 -2.30 2.13 8.27
N ILE A 81 -1.80 2.54 7.11
CA ILE A 81 -0.96 1.66 6.28
C ILE A 81 0.40 1.35 6.93
N ARG A 82 0.97 2.30 7.69
CA ARG A 82 2.19 2.06 8.48
C ARG A 82 1.97 1.03 9.57
N ASN A 83 0.82 1.08 10.24
CA ASN A 83 0.45 0.07 11.24
C ASN A 83 0.25 -1.33 10.63
N ALA A 84 -0.23 -1.42 9.40
CA ALA A 84 -0.40 -2.68 8.68
C ALA A 84 0.88 -3.14 7.95
N SER A 85 1.98 -2.41 8.07
CA SER A 85 3.25 -2.73 7.41
C SER A 85 4.03 -3.82 8.16
N VAL A 86 4.80 -4.60 7.42
CA VAL A 86 5.78 -5.54 7.97
C VAL A 86 7.11 -4.81 8.12
N PRO A 87 7.75 -4.82 9.30
CA PRO A 87 9.03 -4.17 9.52
C PRO A 87 10.09 -4.59 8.49
N TYR A 88 10.86 -3.61 7.99
CA TYR A 88 11.88 -3.88 7.00
C TYR A 88 13.02 -4.74 7.57
N GLY A 89 13.39 -5.79 6.83
CA GLY A 89 14.48 -6.70 7.25
C GLY A 89 14.11 -7.68 8.34
N LEU A 90 12.82 -7.78 8.71
CA LEU A 90 12.39 -8.78 9.69
C LEU A 90 12.68 -10.19 9.19
N ASN A 91 13.36 -10.97 10.02
CA ASN A 91 13.57 -12.40 9.84
C ASN A 91 13.61 -13.10 11.19
N THR A 92 13.42 -14.40 11.20
CA THR A 92 13.62 -15.28 12.36
C THR A 92 14.40 -16.53 11.93
N GLN A 93 14.90 -17.29 12.87
CA GLN A 93 15.59 -18.56 12.55
C GLN A 93 14.68 -19.54 11.80
N GLU A 94 13.39 -19.56 12.15
CA GLU A 94 12.38 -20.44 11.56
C GLU A 94 11.86 -19.90 10.23
N GLU A 95 11.82 -18.57 10.06
CA GLU A 95 11.35 -17.89 8.85
C GLU A 95 12.40 -16.86 8.37
N PRO A 96 13.48 -17.29 7.72
CA PRO A 96 14.58 -16.38 7.32
C PRO A 96 14.22 -15.47 6.14
N ASN A 97 13.12 -15.75 5.43
CA ASN A 97 12.72 -15.04 4.21
C ASN A 97 11.37 -14.33 4.35
N ILE A 98 11.10 -13.71 5.48
CA ILE A 98 9.86 -12.93 5.67
C ILE A 98 9.84 -11.73 4.71
N SER A 99 8.79 -11.65 3.91
CA SER A 99 8.57 -10.50 3.03
C SER A 99 8.25 -9.26 3.86
N SER A 100 9.14 -8.27 3.83
CA SER A 100 8.95 -6.99 4.50
C SER A 100 8.38 -5.92 3.55
N THR A 101 7.74 -4.91 4.13
CA THR A 101 7.25 -3.76 3.37
C THR A 101 8.44 -2.96 2.83
N ARG A 102 8.48 -2.80 1.50
CA ARG A 102 9.52 -2.05 0.79
C ARG A 102 9.14 -0.60 0.54
N TRP A 103 7.86 -0.35 0.30
CA TRP A 103 7.31 0.99 0.08
C TRP A 103 5.84 1.03 0.48
N ARG A 104 5.33 2.25 0.58
CA ARG A 104 3.91 2.55 0.77
C ARG A 104 3.50 3.64 -0.21
N THR A 105 2.26 3.58 -0.68
CA THR A 105 1.70 4.61 -1.52
C THR A 105 0.34 5.04 -1.01
N VAL A 106 0.01 6.32 -1.21
CA VAL A 106 -1.32 6.88 -0.95
C VAL A 106 -1.73 7.72 -2.15
N ALA A 107 -2.92 7.48 -2.68
CA ALA A 107 -3.50 8.28 -3.74
C ALA A 107 -4.61 9.18 -3.19
N ASP A 108 -4.42 10.49 -3.24
CA ASP A 108 -5.46 11.47 -2.97
C ASP A 108 -6.19 11.81 -4.27
N HIS A 109 -7.34 11.20 -4.48
CA HIS A 109 -8.13 11.40 -5.70
C HIS A 109 -8.74 12.80 -5.79
N LYS A 110 -9.03 13.45 -4.65
CA LYS A 110 -9.60 14.81 -4.61
C LYS A 110 -8.56 15.86 -5.03
N GLN A 111 -7.34 15.72 -4.52
CA GLN A 111 -6.24 16.63 -4.84
C GLN A 111 -5.45 16.21 -6.08
N MET A 112 -5.64 14.98 -6.56
CA MET A 112 -4.85 14.36 -7.64
C MET A 112 -3.35 14.28 -7.29
N LEU A 113 -3.05 13.94 -6.03
CA LEU A 113 -1.70 13.72 -5.53
C LEU A 113 -1.42 12.23 -5.34
N TYR A 114 -0.27 11.78 -5.80
CA TYR A 114 0.20 10.42 -5.57
C TYR A 114 1.43 10.44 -4.69
N PHE A 115 1.30 9.94 -3.47
CA PHE A 115 2.35 9.89 -2.47
C PHE A 115 3.10 8.57 -2.54
N PHE A 116 4.39 8.64 -2.26
CA PHE A 116 5.27 7.48 -2.14
C PHE A 116 6.19 7.63 -0.91
N GLU A 117 6.34 6.53 -0.17
CA GLU A 117 7.23 6.40 0.99
C GLU A 117 8.07 5.14 0.82
N SER A 118 9.38 5.27 0.74
CA SER A 118 10.32 4.15 0.75
C SER A 118 10.53 3.67 2.20
N ALA A 119 10.67 2.37 2.40
CA ALA A 119 11.10 1.84 3.70
C ALA A 119 12.58 2.14 4.01
N LEU A 120 13.37 2.51 2.99
CA LEU A 120 14.80 2.83 3.12
C LEU A 120 15.05 4.32 3.37
N SER A 121 14.02 5.16 3.41
CA SER A 121 14.14 6.59 3.61
C SER A 121 13.06 7.08 4.57
N PRO A 122 13.37 8.01 5.50
CA PRO A 122 12.36 8.61 6.36
C PRO A 122 11.45 9.59 5.62
N ASN A 123 11.76 9.91 4.36
CA ASN A 123 11.08 10.93 3.59
C ASN A 123 9.87 10.39 2.84
N VAL A 124 8.83 11.21 2.77
CA VAL A 124 7.68 11.04 1.89
C VAL A 124 7.79 12.07 0.77
N PHE A 125 7.55 11.66 -0.45
CA PHE A 125 7.38 12.58 -1.56
C PHE A 125 6.04 12.34 -2.26
N TRP A 126 5.60 13.30 -3.05
CA TRP A 126 4.39 13.17 -3.86
C TRP A 126 4.60 13.72 -5.27
N VAL A 127 3.71 13.30 -6.14
CA VAL A 127 3.59 13.76 -7.51
C VAL A 127 2.23 14.42 -7.69
N ASP A 128 2.20 15.64 -8.20
CA ASP A 128 0.97 16.34 -8.59
C ASP A 128 0.59 15.94 -10.01
N LEU A 129 -0.39 15.06 -10.14
CA LEU A 129 -0.83 14.54 -11.44
C LEU A 129 -1.42 15.62 -12.35
N LYS A 130 -1.89 16.74 -11.80
CA LYS A 130 -2.38 17.89 -12.59
C LYS A 130 -1.27 18.61 -13.34
N LYS A 131 -0.02 18.52 -12.83
CA LYS A 131 1.15 19.15 -13.45
C LYS A 131 1.83 18.27 -14.50
N ILE A 132 1.39 17.02 -14.67
CA ILE A 132 1.96 16.10 -15.64
C ILE A 132 1.24 16.21 -16.97
N ASN A 133 1.98 16.41 -18.05
CA ASN A 133 1.44 16.35 -19.40
C ASN A 133 1.35 14.90 -19.89
N PHE A 134 0.17 14.31 -19.78
CA PHE A 134 -0.10 12.95 -20.28
C PHE A 134 -0.37 12.89 -21.80
N LYS A 135 -0.56 14.04 -22.45
CA LYS A 135 -0.94 14.12 -23.87
C LYS A 135 0.27 14.06 -24.82
N ASP A 136 1.48 14.28 -24.31
CA ASP A 136 2.69 14.34 -25.16
C ASP A 136 3.23 12.94 -25.56
N GLY A 137 2.60 11.87 -25.07
CA GLY A 137 2.96 10.47 -25.38
C GLY A 137 4.33 10.01 -24.86
N LYS A 138 5.02 10.85 -24.07
CA LYS A 138 6.35 10.53 -23.56
C LYS A 138 6.28 9.78 -22.25
N THR A 139 6.97 8.68 -22.18
CA THR A 139 7.17 7.95 -20.91
C THR A 139 8.16 8.73 -20.03
N ARG A 140 7.82 8.87 -18.76
CA ARG A 140 8.66 9.51 -17.74
C ARG A 140 8.82 8.60 -16.54
N ARG A 141 9.95 8.70 -15.88
CA ARG A 141 10.30 7.88 -14.72
C ARG A 141 10.96 8.72 -13.64
N LEU A 142 10.64 8.43 -12.37
CA LEU A 142 11.46 8.69 -11.20
C LEU A 142 12.31 7.45 -10.94
N ASP A 143 13.58 7.64 -10.68
CA ASP A 143 14.46 6.53 -10.30
C ASP A 143 14.36 6.31 -8.79
N LEU A 144 13.89 5.12 -8.41
CA LEU A 144 13.68 4.70 -7.02
C LEU A 144 14.57 3.50 -6.65
N GLY A 145 15.59 3.22 -7.46
CA GLY A 145 16.52 2.12 -7.24
C GLY A 145 17.33 2.30 -5.93
N PRO A 146 17.85 1.21 -5.36
CA PRO A 146 18.63 1.26 -4.11
C PRO A 146 19.94 2.06 -4.25
N ASP A 147 20.48 2.13 -5.47
CA ASP A 147 21.77 2.78 -5.76
C ASP A 147 21.63 4.26 -6.14
N GLN A 148 20.41 4.80 -6.05
CA GLN A 148 20.21 6.19 -6.45
C GLN A 148 20.83 7.19 -5.46
N SER A 149 21.42 8.22 -6.01
CA SER A 149 22.02 9.32 -5.24
C SER A 149 21.00 10.34 -4.72
N HIS A 150 19.74 10.25 -5.15
CA HIS A 150 18.72 11.24 -4.81
C HIS A 150 17.67 10.66 -3.88
N ILE A 151 17.48 11.34 -2.77
CA ILE A 151 16.36 11.10 -1.86
C ILE A 151 15.30 12.15 -2.16
N TYR A 152 14.15 11.70 -2.70
CA TYR A 152 13.03 12.60 -2.95
C TYR A 152 12.31 12.92 -1.63
N ALA A 153 11.93 14.18 -1.47
CA ALA A 153 11.12 14.67 -0.36
C ALA A 153 10.21 15.81 -0.87
N GLY A 154 8.97 15.86 -0.38
CA GLY A 154 8.03 16.89 -0.80
C GLY A 154 7.52 16.69 -2.24
N ASP A 155 7.26 17.77 -2.97
CA ASP A 155 6.81 17.73 -4.37
C ASP A 155 7.95 17.33 -5.31
N ALA A 156 7.93 16.11 -5.81
CA ALA A 156 8.90 15.55 -6.75
C ALA A 156 8.42 15.59 -8.22
N THR A 157 7.34 16.30 -8.52
CA THR A 157 6.73 16.32 -9.86
C THR A 157 7.70 16.76 -10.96
N SER A 158 8.55 17.73 -10.68
CA SER A 158 9.55 18.23 -11.63
C SER A 158 10.77 17.31 -11.82
N SER A 159 10.91 16.30 -10.96
CA SER A 159 12.08 15.38 -10.98
C SER A 159 11.94 14.24 -12.00
N PHE A 160 10.82 14.11 -12.68
CA PHE A 160 10.63 13.12 -13.73
C PHE A 160 11.59 13.33 -14.90
N LYS A 161 12.22 12.25 -15.33
CA LYS A 161 13.06 12.20 -16.52
C LYS A 161 12.39 11.40 -17.63
N ILE A 162 12.60 11.79 -18.89
CA ILE A 162 12.16 10.99 -20.05
C ILE A 162 12.86 9.63 -19.97
N ALA A 163 12.10 8.58 -20.20
CA ALA A 163 12.56 7.20 -20.13
C ALA A 163 11.96 6.35 -21.27
N LYS A 164 12.57 5.21 -21.53
CA LYS A 164 11.97 4.20 -22.41
C LYS A 164 10.73 3.61 -21.71
N PRO A 165 9.69 3.25 -22.46
CA PRO A 165 8.55 2.51 -21.92
C PRO A 165 9.01 1.24 -21.20
N PHE A 166 8.28 0.86 -20.13
CA PHE A 166 8.50 -0.39 -19.44
C PHE A 166 8.12 -1.55 -20.36
N VAL A 167 9.01 -2.53 -20.45
CA VAL A 167 8.75 -3.75 -21.23
C VAL A 167 8.46 -4.88 -20.24
N PHE A 168 7.28 -5.46 -20.34
CA PHE A 168 6.91 -6.65 -19.55
C PHE A 168 7.68 -7.86 -20.06
N LEU A 169 8.17 -8.69 -19.14
CA LEU A 169 8.75 -10.00 -19.50
C LEU A 169 7.67 -10.87 -20.16
N SER A 170 7.98 -11.38 -21.34
CA SER A 170 7.11 -12.37 -22.00
C SER A 170 7.40 -13.78 -21.47
N PRO A 171 6.42 -14.71 -21.55
CA PRO A 171 6.61 -16.12 -21.16
C PRO A 171 7.76 -16.82 -21.90
N SER A 172 8.10 -16.37 -23.11
CA SER A 172 9.19 -16.90 -23.94
C SER A 172 10.59 -16.47 -23.51
N MET A 173 10.71 -15.59 -22.50
CA MET A 173 12.00 -15.11 -21.96
C MET A 173 12.42 -15.86 -20.68
N ARG A 174 11.85 -17.02 -20.40
CA ARG A 174 12.23 -17.88 -19.27
C ARG A 174 13.10 -19.03 -19.73
#